data_0839a0284207ddd3932d567b4157a219
#
_entry.id   0839a0284207ddd3932d567b4157a219
#
_cell.length_a   1.000
_cell.length_b   1.000
_cell.length_c   1.000
_cell.angle_alpha   90.00
_cell.angle_beta   90.00
_cell.angle_gamma   90.00
#
_symmetry.space_group_name_H-M   'P 1'
#
loop_
_entity.id
_entity.type
_entity.pdbx_description
1 polymer ?
#
loop_
_entity_poly.entity_id
_entity_poly.type
_entity_poly.pdbx_seq_one_letter_code
_entity_poly.pdbx_strand_id
1 'polypeptide(L)'
;MLAAFDKVVITPPLDGTWPDAFIDLKTGVLDDIHARLLLIDAQGQGGALLVSLDVLNVGLPEMQRLESALCHVTGLPSEAVWIMVSHSHSAPIVGAIDDYTGLGPWWSAVCDRIISSVQTLGRRLQPV
;
A
#
# COMPACT_ATOMS: atom_id res chain seq x y z
N MET A 1 -17.19 3.21 18.43
CA MET A 1 -16.29 3.18 17.26
C MET A 1 -15.49 1.88 17.35
N LEU A 2 -15.23 1.23 16.20
CA LEU A 2 -14.37 0.05 16.14
C LEU A 2 -13.17 0.38 15.24
N ALA A 3 -12.02 -0.24 15.52
CA ALA A 3 -10.85 -0.12 14.64
C ALA A 3 -10.07 -1.43 14.56
N ALA A 4 -9.35 -1.62 13.47
CA ALA A 4 -8.40 -2.69 13.27
C ALA A 4 -7.16 -2.17 12.56
N PHE A 5 -6.01 -2.67 12.93
CA PHE A 5 -4.72 -2.31 12.36
C PHE A 5 -3.99 -3.54 11.83
N ASP A 6 -3.26 -3.36 10.73
CA ASP A 6 -2.32 -4.34 10.22
C ASP A 6 -1.07 -3.69 9.60
N LYS A 7 -0.01 -4.47 9.46
CA LYS A 7 1.26 -4.07 8.87
C LYS A 7 1.76 -5.16 7.93
N VAL A 8 1.89 -4.82 6.65
CA VAL A 8 2.30 -5.72 5.59
C VAL A 8 3.71 -5.34 5.12
N VAL A 9 4.63 -6.30 5.09
CA VAL A 9 5.96 -6.08 4.50
C VAL A 9 5.81 -5.92 2.99
N ILE A 10 6.39 -4.85 2.44
CA ILE A 10 6.38 -4.55 1.01
C ILE A 10 7.79 -4.36 0.43
N THR A 11 8.83 -4.76 1.14
CA THR A 11 10.22 -4.71 0.66
C THR A 11 10.34 -5.46 -0.66
N PRO A 12 10.84 -4.85 -1.74
CA PRO A 12 11.13 -5.55 -2.99
C PRO A 12 12.34 -6.46 -2.81
N PRO A 13 12.38 -7.61 -3.50
CA PRO A 13 13.59 -8.43 -3.53
C PRO A 13 14.73 -7.69 -4.25
N LEU A 14 15.95 -7.80 -3.73
CA LEU A 14 17.16 -7.23 -4.33
C LEU A 14 17.94 -8.32 -5.12
N ASP A 15 17.23 -9.15 -5.84
CA ASP A 15 17.79 -10.32 -6.55
C ASP A 15 18.02 -10.06 -8.05
N GLY A 16 17.88 -8.80 -8.50
CA GLY A 16 18.02 -8.41 -9.90
C GLY A 16 16.85 -8.82 -10.79
N THR A 17 15.77 -9.37 -10.23
CA THR A 17 14.56 -9.73 -11.00
C THR A 17 13.74 -8.51 -11.39
N TRP A 18 14.01 -7.38 -10.77
CA TRP A 18 13.29 -6.11 -10.98
C TRP A 18 14.25 -5.06 -11.54
N PRO A 19 14.26 -4.81 -12.84
CA PRO A 19 15.06 -3.75 -13.44
C PRO A 19 14.49 -2.38 -13.01
N ASP A 20 15.03 -1.86 -11.96
CA ASP A 20 14.74 -0.52 -11.48
C ASP A 20 16.08 0.13 -11.12
N ALA A 21 16.44 1.19 -11.83
CA ALA A 21 17.71 1.89 -11.60
C ALA A 21 17.84 2.39 -10.15
N PHE A 22 16.74 2.58 -9.45
CA PHE A 22 16.75 2.92 -8.04
C PHE A 22 17.10 1.71 -7.15
N ILE A 23 16.63 0.52 -7.50
CA ILE A 23 16.93 -0.74 -6.79
C ILE A 23 18.32 -1.24 -7.17
N ASP A 24 18.74 -1.10 -8.42
CA ASP A 24 20.07 -1.51 -8.89
C ASP A 24 21.22 -0.81 -8.16
N LEU A 25 20.96 0.37 -7.59
CA LEU A 25 21.91 1.11 -6.77
C LEU A 25 21.94 0.64 -5.31
N LYS A 26 21.04 -0.25 -4.89
CA LYS A 26 20.96 -0.73 -3.52
C LYS A 26 21.80 -1.97 -3.33
N THR A 27 22.59 -1.97 -2.26
CA THR A 27 23.49 -3.07 -1.89
C THR A 27 22.92 -3.99 -0.81
N GLY A 28 21.76 -3.62 -0.25
CA GLY A 28 21.11 -4.39 0.81
C GLY A 28 19.85 -3.71 1.34
N VAL A 29 19.15 -4.44 2.18
CA VAL A 29 17.99 -3.95 2.95
C VAL A 29 18.45 -3.74 4.38
N LEU A 30 18.36 -2.51 4.89
CA LEU A 30 18.63 -2.21 6.28
C LEU A 30 17.43 -2.60 7.16
N ASP A 31 16.26 -2.13 6.77
CA ASP A 31 14.98 -2.42 7.41
C ASP A 31 13.90 -2.69 6.36
N ASP A 32 12.94 -3.55 6.69
CA ASP A 32 11.79 -3.78 5.84
C ASP A 32 10.93 -2.52 5.72
N ILE A 33 10.48 -2.24 4.51
CA ILE A 33 9.46 -1.24 4.23
C ILE A 33 8.06 -1.85 4.29
N HIS A 34 7.08 -1.04 4.67
CA HIS A 34 5.75 -1.55 5.01
C HIS A 34 4.63 -0.76 4.36
N ALA A 35 3.50 -1.45 4.15
CA ALA A 35 2.18 -0.84 4.10
C ALA A 35 1.55 -0.97 5.49
N ARG A 36 1.10 0.14 6.06
CA ARG A 36 0.35 0.18 7.33
C ARG A 36 -1.09 0.49 7.04
N LEU A 37 -1.99 -0.28 7.62
CA LEU A 37 -3.42 -0.27 7.35
C LEU A 37 -4.16 0.03 8.64
N LEU A 38 -5.09 0.98 8.60
CA LEU A 38 -6.00 1.26 9.71
C LEU A 38 -7.42 1.34 9.16
N LEU A 39 -8.25 0.38 9.54
CA LEU A 39 -9.68 0.39 9.25
C LEU A 39 -10.45 0.88 10.47
N ILE A 40 -11.30 1.88 10.27
CA ILE A 40 -12.19 2.44 11.28
C ILE A 40 -13.63 2.18 10.84
N ASP A 41 -14.48 1.74 11.80
CA ASP A 41 -15.92 1.58 11.60
C ASP A 41 -16.66 2.38 12.67
N ALA A 42 -17.47 3.32 12.23
CA ALA A 42 -18.32 4.14 13.09
C ALA A 42 -19.69 3.50 13.39
N GLN A 43 -19.81 2.17 13.23
CA GLN A 43 -20.98 1.37 13.62
C GLN A 43 -22.29 1.88 12.98
N GLY A 44 -22.31 1.94 11.64
CA GLY A 44 -23.48 2.35 10.87
C GLY A 44 -23.52 3.85 10.54
N GLN A 45 -22.54 4.62 10.99
CA GLN A 45 -22.36 6.04 10.62
C GLN A 45 -21.25 6.25 9.58
N GLY A 46 -20.84 5.15 8.90
CA GLY A 46 -19.73 5.16 7.97
C GLY A 46 -18.43 4.62 8.58
N GLY A 47 -17.36 4.68 7.81
CA GLY A 47 -16.04 4.22 8.21
C GLY A 47 -14.96 4.89 7.37
N ALA A 48 -13.70 4.57 7.64
CA ALA A 48 -12.56 5.03 6.86
C ALA A 48 -11.47 3.96 6.81
N LEU A 49 -10.75 3.91 5.70
CA LEU A 49 -9.53 3.12 5.54
C LEU A 49 -8.36 4.06 5.28
N LEU A 50 -7.35 3.99 6.13
CA LEU A 50 -6.08 4.68 5.94
C LEU A 50 -5.01 3.65 5.57
N VAL A 51 -4.28 3.94 4.48
CA VAL A 51 -3.17 3.13 3.98
C VAL A 51 -1.94 4.03 3.90
N SER A 52 -0.91 3.73 4.67
CA SER A 52 0.38 4.42 4.60
C SER A 52 1.42 3.48 4.00
N LEU A 53 2.06 3.91 2.90
CA LEU A 53 3.03 3.14 2.14
C LEU A 53 4.43 3.71 2.35
N ASP A 54 5.39 2.87 2.76
CA ASP A 54 6.80 3.25 2.84
C ASP A 54 7.44 3.19 1.44
N VAL A 55 7.01 4.09 0.56
CA VAL A 55 7.58 4.28 -0.79
C VAL A 55 7.87 5.75 -1.03
N LEU A 56 8.71 6.05 -2.01
CA LEU A 56 9.03 7.43 -2.37
C LEU A 56 7.81 8.09 -3.03
N ASN A 57 7.22 7.43 -4.02
CA ASN A 57 6.04 7.91 -4.73
C ASN A 57 5.27 6.76 -5.37
N VAL A 58 4.00 7.01 -5.71
CA VAL A 58 3.15 6.09 -6.50
C VAL A 58 2.54 6.89 -7.64
N GLY A 59 2.65 6.41 -8.86
CA GLY A 59 2.03 7.00 -10.04
C GLY A 59 0.51 7.06 -9.91
N LEU A 60 -0.10 8.08 -10.50
CA LEU A 60 -1.56 8.28 -10.40
C LEU A 60 -2.39 7.07 -10.89
N PRO A 61 -2.05 6.42 -12.02
CA PRO A 61 -2.79 5.23 -12.45
C PRO A 61 -2.72 4.06 -11.45
N GLU A 62 -1.56 3.84 -10.84
CA GLU A 62 -1.33 2.80 -9.85
C GLU A 62 -2.09 3.09 -8.55
N MET A 63 -2.08 4.36 -8.14
CA MET A 63 -2.82 4.83 -6.97
C MET A 63 -4.33 4.63 -7.15
N GLN A 64 -4.87 5.04 -8.31
CA GLN A 64 -6.30 4.90 -8.63
C GLN A 64 -6.75 3.43 -8.71
N ARG A 65 -5.90 2.54 -9.23
CA ARG A 65 -6.19 1.09 -9.26
C ARG A 65 -6.27 0.50 -7.85
N LEU A 66 -5.32 0.85 -6.99
CA LEU A 66 -5.33 0.39 -5.60
C LEU A 66 -6.54 0.94 -4.85
N GLU A 67 -6.82 2.25 -4.96
CA GLU A 67 -7.99 2.89 -4.35
C GLU A 67 -9.29 2.19 -4.77
N SER A 68 -9.50 1.99 -6.08
CA SER A 68 -10.70 1.33 -6.60
C SER A 68 -10.86 -0.09 -6.05
N ALA A 69 -9.77 -0.86 -5.94
CA ALA A 69 -9.80 -2.19 -5.37
C ALA A 69 -10.14 -2.18 -3.88
N LEU A 70 -9.59 -1.22 -3.13
CA LEU A 70 -9.86 -1.06 -1.70
C LEU A 70 -11.31 -0.61 -1.44
N CYS A 71 -11.85 0.30 -2.24
CA CYS A 71 -13.26 0.67 -2.20
C CYS A 71 -14.15 -0.56 -2.44
N HIS A 72 -13.79 -1.38 -3.43
CA HIS A 72 -14.57 -2.58 -3.76
C HIS A 72 -14.59 -3.59 -2.61
N VAL A 73 -13.46 -3.87 -1.98
CA VAL A 73 -13.39 -4.91 -0.93
C VAL A 73 -13.91 -4.44 0.43
N THR A 74 -13.92 -3.13 0.68
CA THR A 74 -14.42 -2.56 1.94
C THR A 74 -15.87 -2.10 1.86
N GLY A 75 -16.37 -1.80 0.65
CA GLY A 75 -17.64 -1.11 0.44
C GLY A 75 -17.61 0.37 0.81
N LEU A 76 -16.44 0.92 1.13
CA LEU A 76 -16.28 2.34 1.45
C LEU A 76 -16.26 3.19 0.17
N PRO A 77 -16.80 4.42 0.21
CA PRO A 77 -16.67 5.36 -0.90
C PRO A 77 -15.22 5.89 -0.97
N SER A 78 -14.82 6.41 -2.13
CA SER A 78 -13.43 6.83 -2.39
C SER A 78 -12.94 7.92 -1.43
N GLU A 79 -13.81 8.84 -1.02
CA GLU A 79 -13.51 9.88 -0.04
C GLU A 79 -13.23 9.35 1.38
N ALA A 80 -13.55 8.08 1.64
CA ALA A 80 -13.26 7.40 2.90
C ALA A 80 -12.06 6.44 2.82
N VAL A 81 -11.40 6.35 1.66
CA VAL A 81 -10.19 5.55 1.45
C VAL A 81 -9.01 6.49 1.21
N TRP A 82 -8.11 6.59 2.16
CA TRP A 82 -6.96 7.48 2.11
C TRP A 82 -5.68 6.69 1.96
N ILE A 83 -5.00 6.88 0.81
CA ILE A 83 -3.71 6.27 0.53
C ILE A 83 -2.66 7.38 0.54
N MET A 84 -1.63 7.21 1.36
CA MET A 84 -0.55 8.16 1.52
C MET A 84 0.80 7.46 1.42
N VAL A 85 1.84 8.18 1.02
CA VAL A 85 3.21 7.69 0.98
C VAL A 85 4.05 8.39 2.05
N SER A 86 5.03 7.68 2.63
CA SER A 86 5.97 8.27 3.58
C SER A 86 6.98 9.20 2.90
N HIS A 87 7.08 9.13 1.58
CA HIS A 87 8.05 9.85 0.75
C HIS A 87 9.51 9.57 1.15
N SER A 88 9.78 8.35 1.60
CA SER A 88 11.15 7.92 1.95
C SER A 88 12.03 7.87 0.71
N HIS A 89 13.13 8.63 0.71
CA HIS A 89 14.13 8.62 -0.37
C HIS A 89 15.02 7.37 -0.37
N SER A 90 14.83 6.46 0.57
CA SER A 90 15.49 5.14 0.62
C SER A 90 14.56 4.00 0.17
N ALA A 91 13.38 4.34 -0.36
CA ALA A 91 12.35 3.40 -0.77
C ALA A 91 12.02 3.54 -2.26
N PRO A 92 11.41 2.52 -2.89
CA PRO A 92 11.12 2.50 -4.32
C PRO A 92 10.16 3.61 -4.78
N ILE A 93 10.24 3.93 -6.08
CA ILE A 93 9.21 4.64 -6.82
C ILE A 93 8.30 3.60 -7.50
N VAL A 94 7.00 3.84 -7.48
CA VAL A 94 6.00 2.99 -8.13
C VAL A 94 5.37 3.72 -9.31
N GLY A 95 5.32 3.06 -10.47
CA GLY A 95 4.71 3.62 -11.69
C GLY A 95 5.67 4.49 -12.50
N ALA A 96 5.17 4.98 -13.63
CA ALA A 96 5.97 5.78 -14.56
C ALA A 96 6.17 7.20 -14.04
N ILE A 97 7.41 7.56 -13.78
CA ILE A 97 7.89 8.94 -13.75
C ILE A 97 8.94 9.01 -14.85
N ASP A 98 8.70 9.77 -15.91
CA ASP A 98 9.64 10.01 -17.01
C ASP A 98 10.31 8.71 -17.55
N ASP A 99 9.62 7.87 -18.28
CA ASP A 99 10.10 6.60 -18.84
C ASP A 99 10.49 5.49 -17.85
N TYR A 100 10.28 5.68 -16.57
CA TYR A 100 10.52 4.69 -15.55
C TYR A 100 9.37 3.66 -15.52
N THR A 101 9.58 2.48 -16.09
CA THR A 101 8.57 1.42 -16.20
C THR A 101 8.85 0.22 -15.29
N GLY A 102 9.71 0.38 -14.28
CA GLY A 102 10.08 -0.68 -13.36
C GLY A 102 9.01 -1.02 -12.31
N LEU A 103 9.10 -2.20 -11.71
CA LEU A 103 8.34 -2.65 -10.55
C LEU A 103 6.88 -3.08 -10.77
N GLY A 104 6.36 -3.17 -11.99
CA GLY A 104 4.97 -3.58 -12.24
C GLY A 104 4.56 -4.88 -11.53
N PRO A 105 5.30 -6.01 -11.69
CA PRO A 105 4.98 -7.27 -11.03
C PRO A 105 5.11 -7.23 -9.51
N TRP A 106 6.14 -6.55 -8.96
CA TRP A 106 6.29 -6.37 -7.52
C TRP A 106 5.12 -5.55 -6.95
N TRP A 107 4.77 -4.44 -7.61
CA TRP A 107 3.65 -3.61 -7.19
C TRP A 107 2.32 -4.35 -7.22
N SER A 108 2.09 -5.17 -8.25
CA SER A 108 0.92 -6.05 -8.30
C SER A 108 0.86 -6.98 -7.08
N ALA A 109 1.97 -7.65 -6.75
CA ALA A 109 2.04 -8.51 -5.58
C ALA A 109 1.87 -7.75 -4.25
N VAL A 110 2.31 -6.49 -4.19
CA VAL A 110 2.08 -5.60 -3.04
C VAL A 110 0.59 -5.28 -2.91
N CYS A 111 -0.07 -4.90 -4.00
CA CYS A 111 -1.50 -4.64 -4.02
C CYS A 111 -2.31 -5.85 -3.55
N ASP A 112 -1.99 -7.04 -4.05
CA ASP A 112 -2.67 -8.28 -3.65
C ASP A 112 -2.54 -8.55 -2.15
N ARG A 113 -1.36 -8.33 -1.57
CA ARG A 113 -1.12 -8.47 -0.12
C ARG A 113 -1.89 -7.43 0.70
N ILE A 114 -1.93 -6.18 0.26
CA ILE A 114 -2.69 -5.11 0.91
C ILE A 114 -4.18 -5.44 0.88
N ILE A 115 -4.72 -5.79 -0.28
CA ILE A 115 -6.14 -6.16 -0.44
C ILE A 115 -6.51 -7.34 0.46
N SER A 116 -5.68 -8.39 0.46
CA SER A 116 -5.87 -9.58 1.28
C SER A 116 -5.87 -9.25 2.78
N SER A 117 -4.96 -8.38 3.22
CA SER A 117 -4.92 -7.90 4.60
C SER A 117 -6.16 -7.11 4.96
N VAL A 118 -6.60 -6.17 4.10
CA VAL A 118 -7.81 -5.35 4.33
C VAL A 118 -9.05 -6.24 4.44
N GLN A 119 -9.19 -7.29 3.63
CA GLN A 119 -10.29 -8.24 3.75
C GLN A 119 -10.36 -8.93 5.11
N THR A 120 -9.23 -9.12 5.77
CA THR A 120 -9.18 -9.72 7.11
C THR A 120 -9.40 -8.70 8.23
N LEU A 121 -9.09 -7.42 8.00
CA LEU A 121 -9.25 -6.36 9.01
C LEU A 121 -10.69 -6.23 9.51
N GLY A 122 -11.66 -6.32 8.62
CA GLY A 122 -13.08 -6.24 8.99
C GLY A 122 -13.52 -7.28 10.02
N ARG A 123 -12.82 -8.43 10.09
CA ARG A 123 -13.07 -9.50 11.09
C ARG A 123 -12.34 -9.26 12.42
N ARG A 124 -11.42 -8.29 12.45
CA ARG A 124 -10.53 -7.99 13.59
C ARG A 124 -10.87 -6.68 14.27
N LEU A 125 -11.96 -6.03 13.86
CA LEU A 125 -12.43 -4.77 14.45
C LEU A 125 -12.69 -4.93 15.95
N GLN A 126 -12.13 -4.03 16.74
CA GLN A 126 -12.26 -3.99 18.20
C GLN A 126 -12.67 -2.59 18.66
N PRO A 127 -13.38 -2.46 19.80
CA PRO A 127 -13.72 -1.17 20.39
C PRO A 127 -12.46 -0.33 20.70
N VAL A 128 -12.53 0.96 20.38
CA VAL A 128 -11.52 1.98 20.67
C VAL A 128 -12.17 3.19 21.30
#